data_9641b7f5578bc84ef330b8b82917b202
#
_entry.id   9641b7f5578bc84ef330b8b82917b202
#
_cell.length_a   1.000
_cell.length_b   1.000
_cell.length_c   1.000
_cell.angle_alpha   90.00
_cell.angle_beta   90.00
_cell.angle_gamma   90.00
#
_symmetry.space_group_name_H-M   'P 1'
#
loop_
_entity.id
_entity.type
_entity.pdbx_description
1 polymer ?
#
loop_
_entity_poly.entity_id
_entity_poly.type
_entity_poly.pdbx_seq_one_letter_code
_entity_poly.pdbx_strand_id
1 'polypeptide(L)'
;ETRKRILSDGLKKETRHPSELFEQVLLTIEQIPEGCVATYGQIAHIVGTGPRQVAQALRSVPEGRSVPWFRVINSAGKVSDHGSQDRQRDLLEAEGVEFEGERVDIEIFGWIPD
;
A
#
# COMPACT_ATOMS: atom_id res chain seq x y z
N GLU A 1 1.43 -22.19 -28.89
CA GLU A 1 2.47 -21.87 -28.40
C GLU A 1 2.60 -20.57 -27.84
N THR A 2 2.13 -19.63 -28.40
CA THR A 2 2.22 -18.33 -27.92
C THR A 2 1.64 -18.16 -26.57
N ARG A 3 0.58 -18.77 -26.27
CA ARG A 3 -0.04 -18.56 -25.05
C ARG A 3 0.70 -19.00 -23.86
N LYS A 4 1.49 -19.98 -24.00
CA LYS A 4 2.25 -20.43 -22.94
C LYS A 4 3.18 -19.42 -22.42
N ARG A 5 3.83 -18.74 -23.29
CA ARG A 5 4.77 -17.78 -22.92
C ARG A 5 4.14 -16.65 -22.23
N ILE A 6 3.03 -16.24 -22.68
CA ILE A 6 2.36 -15.11 -22.11
C ILE A 6 2.01 -15.39 -20.69
N LEU A 7 1.52 -16.55 -20.40
CA LEU A 7 1.16 -16.85 -19.08
C LEU A 7 2.32 -16.87 -18.13
N SER A 8 3.37 -17.49 -18.50
CA SER A 8 4.48 -17.59 -17.66
C SER A 8 5.12 -16.30 -17.40
N ASP A 9 5.33 -15.54 -18.40
CA ASP A 9 6.02 -14.29 -18.26
C ASP A 9 5.22 -13.28 -17.48
N GLY A 10 3.97 -13.25 -17.70
CA GLY A 10 3.16 -12.28 -17.02
C GLY A 10 3.06 -12.52 -15.55
N LEU A 11 3.26 -13.75 -15.14
CA LEU A 11 3.15 -14.05 -13.74
C LEU A 11 4.44 -13.97 -12.98
N LYS A 12 5.55 -14.08 -13.68
CA LYS A 12 6.79 -14.22 -13.00
C LYS A 12 7.69 -13.05 -13.04
N LYS A 13 7.53 -12.19 -13.97
CA LYS A 13 8.46 -11.10 -14.14
C LYS A 13 7.79 -9.77 -14.17
N GLU A 14 8.40 -8.82 -13.50
CA GLU A 14 7.97 -7.46 -13.57
C GLU A 14 8.59 -6.82 -14.78
N THR A 15 7.79 -6.46 -15.78
CA THR A 15 8.30 -5.90 -17.01
C THR A 15 8.20 -4.38 -17.06
N ARG A 16 7.56 -3.76 -16.08
CA ARG A 16 7.45 -2.32 -16.06
C ARG A 16 8.75 -1.70 -15.59
N HIS A 17 9.07 -0.53 -16.12
CA HIS A 17 10.18 0.23 -15.61
C HIS A 17 9.89 0.55 -14.14
N PRO A 18 10.91 0.57 -13.26
CA PRO A 18 10.67 0.87 -11.84
C PRO A 18 9.94 2.18 -11.60
N SER A 19 10.21 3.21 -12.39
CA SER A 19 9.51 4.48 -12.19
C SER A 19 8.03 4.36 -12.54
N GLU A 20 7.71 3.57 -13.53
CA GLU A 20 6.34 3.34 -13.93
C GLU A 20 5.61 2.52 -12.87
N LEU A 21 6.25 1.49 -12.37
CA LEU A 21 5.69 0.68 -11.32
C LEU A 21 5.44 1.50 -10.06
N PHE A 22 6.42 2.29 -9.66
CA PHE A 22 6.28 3.09 -8.45
C PHE A 22 5.18 4.14 -8.60
N GLU A 23 5.05 4.70 -9.78
CA GLU A 23 3.99 5.66 -10.02
C GLU A 23 2.62 4.99 -9.87
N GLN A 24 2.46 3.79 -10.37
CA GLN A 24 1.19 3.08 -10.24
C GLN A 24 0.89 2.75 -8.79
N VAL A 25 1.92 2.41 -8.02
CA VAL A 25 1.75 2.15 -6.59
C VAL A 25 1.28 3.42 -5.88
N LEU A 26 1.94 4.53 -6.14
CA LEU A 26 1.60 5.78 -5.45
C LEU A 26 0.21 6.27 -5.83
N LEU A 27 -0.15 6.14 -7.10
CA LEU A 27 -1.49 6.51 -7.54
C LEU A 27 -2.57 5.66 -6.85
N THR A 28 -2.29 4.38 -6.66
CA THR A 28 -3.23 3.50 -5.98
C THR A 28 -3.38 3.90 -4.51
N ILE A 29 -2.27 4.19 -3.86
CA ILE A 29 -2.30 4.61 -2.46
C ILE A 29 -3.08 5.91 -2.30
N GLU A 30 -2.93 6.81 -3.26
CA GLU A 30 -3.64 8.09 -3.22
C GLU A 30 -5.14 7.92 -3.33
N GLN A 31 -5.62 6.78 -3.74
CA GLN A 31 -7.05 6.52 -3.83
C GLN A 31 -7.64 6.01 -2.52
N ILE A 32 -6.82 5.65 -1.55
CA ILE A 32 -7.34 5.17 -0.27
C ILE A 32 -8.07 6.33 0.41
N PRO A 33 -9.36 6.19 0.73
CA PRO A 33 -10.09 7.32 1.31
C PRO A 33 -9.65 7.62 2.74
N GLU A 34 -9.89 8.82 3.15
CA GLU A 34 -9.65 9.24 4.52
C GLU A 34 -10.49 8.35 5.45
N GLY A 35 -9.90 7.87 6.53
CA GLY A 35 -10.58 7.00 7.47
C GLY A 35 -10.50 5.53 7.11
N CYS A 36 -9.80 5.19 6.02
CA CYS A 36 -9.61 3.80 5.61
C CYS A 36 -8.14 3.44 5.60
N VAL A 37 -7.86 2.15 5.68
CA VAL A 37 -6.49 1.64 5.60
C VAL A 37 -6.42 0.55 4.54
N ALA A 38 -5.23 0.32 4.02
CA ALA A 38 -4.97 -0.80 3.10
C ALA A 38 -3.68 -1.45 3.53
N THR A 39 -3.55 -2.75 3.25
CA THR A 39 -2.30 -3.43 3.58
C THR A 39 -1.35 -3.32 2.40
N TYR A 40 -0.06 -3.51 2.67
CA TYR A 40 0.94 -3.57 1.60
C TYR A 40 0.55 -4.63 0.57
N GLY A 41 0.05 -5.78 1.05
CA GLY A 41 -0.36 -6.84 0.16
C GLY A 41 -1.55 -6.47 -0.71
N GLN A 42 -2.49 -5.74 -0.17
CA GLN A 42 -3.65 -5.30 -0.93
C GLN A 42 -3.23 -4.36 -2.08
N ILE A 43 -2.39 -3.38 -1.77
CA ILE A 43 -1.91 -2.46 -2.78
C ILE A 43 -1.10 -3.23 -3.84
N ALA A 44 -0.25 -4.15 -3.39
CA ALA A 44 0.54 -4.96 -4.30
C ALA A 44 -0.34 -5.77 -5.23
N HIS A 45 -1.42 -6.34 -4.70
CA HIS A 45 -2.33 -7.13 -5.50
C HIS A 45 -3.04 -6.27 -6.57
N ILE A 46 -3.49 -5.10 -6.19
CA ILE A 46 -4.17 -4.19 -7.12
C ILE A 46 -3.24 -3.79 -8.26
N VAL A 47 -2.00 -3.47 -7.94
CA VAL A 47 -1.03 -3.02 -8.93
C VAL A 47 -0.45 -4.19 -9.72
N GLY A 48 -0.45 -5.38 -9.15
CA GLY A 48 0.13 -6.55 -9.80
C GLY A 48 1.62 -6.68 -9.51
N THR A 49 2.00 -6.48 -8.26
CA THR A 49 3.40 -6.55 -7.86
C THR A 49 3.48 -7.15 -6.46
N GLY A 50 4.59 -7.04 -5.79
CA GLY A 50 4.77 -7.57 -4.45
C GLY A 50 4.80 -6.48 -3.39
N PRO A 51 4.60 -6.87 -2.11
CA PRO A 51 4.58 -5.89 -1.03
C PRO A 51 5.91 -5.15 -0.86
N ARG A 52 7.02 -5.80 -1.20
CA ARG A 52 8.32 -5.16 -1.10
C ARG A 52 8.40 -3.95 -2.04
N GLN A 53 7.83 -4.08 -3.23
CA GLN A 53 7.83 -3.00 -4.20
C GLN A 53 6.97 -1.83 -3.73
N VAL A 54 5.87 -2.14 -3.01
CA VAL A 54 5.04 -1.09 -2.43
C VAL A 54 5.85 -0.31 -1.40
N ALA A 55 6.59 -1.02 -0.55
CA ALA A 55 7.42 -0.36 0.46
C ALA A 55 8.51 0.49 -0.18
N GLN A 56 9.11 -0.02 -1.26
CA GLN A 56 10.14 0.75 -1.97
C GLN A 56 9.56 2.01 -2.59
N ALA A 57 8.37 1.92 -3.15
CA ALA A 57 7.73 3.09 -3.74
C ALA A 57 7.47 4.15 -2.68
N LEU A 58 7.05 3.73 -1.49
CA LEU A 58 6.80 4.68 -0.42
C LEU A 58 8.08 5.34 0.08
N ARG A 59 9.19 4.65 -0.01
CA ARG A 59 10.49 5.24 0.36
C ARG A 59 11.03 6.15 -0.74
N SER A 60 10.42 6.12 -1.92
CA SER A 60 10.90 6.85 -3.08
C SER A 60 9.93 7.92 -3.55
N VAL A 61 9.06 8.38 -2.67
CA VAL A 61 8.08 9.42 -3.03
C VAL A 61 8.82 10.69 -3.42
N PRO A 62 8.52 11.24 -4.60
CA PRO A 62 9.21 12.46 -5.03
C PRO A 62 8.93 13.62 -4.08
N GLU A 63 9.93 14.47 -3.96
CA GLU A 63 9.80 15.64 -3.13
C GLU A 63 8.65 16.50 -3.63
N GLY A 64 7.85 17.01 -2.74
CA GLY A 64 6.72 17.84 -3.10
C GLY A 64 5.44 17.07 -3.39
N ARG A 65 5.51 15.76 -3.47
CA ARG A 65 4.31 14.96 -3.70
C ARG A 65 3.75 14.48 -2.36
N SER A 66 2.46 14.70 -2.17
CA SER A 66 1.81 14.32 -0.94
C SER A 66 1.08 13.00 -1.12
N VAL A 67 1.53 11.97 -0.44
CA VAL A 67 0.93 10.64 -0.54
C VAL A 67 0.49 10.22 0.86
N PRO A 68 -0.72 9.70 1.03
CA PRO A 68 -1.19 9.29 2.37
C PRO A 68 -0.55 7.97 2.79
N TRP A 69 0.76 7.97 2.96
CA TRP A 69 1.54 6.79 3.29
C TRP A 69 1.05 6.11 4.56
N PHE A 70 0.50 6.89 5.49
CA PHE A 70 0.08 6.39 6.79
C PHE A 70 -1.16 5.50 6.69
N ARG A 71 -1.85 5.49 5.56
CA ARG A 71 -3.00 4.62 5.35
C ARG A 71 -2.61 3.22 4.91
N VAL A 72 -1.30 2.96 4.76
CA VAL A 72 -0.80 1.63 4.38
C VAL A 72 -0.21 0.98 5.62
N ILE A 73 -0.74 -0.19 5.97
CA ILE A 73 -0.34 -0.90 7.18
C ILE A 73 0.03 -2.34 6.83
N ASN A 74 0.56 -3.08 7.78
CA ASN A 74 0.93 -4.46 7.49
C ASN A 74 -0.29 -5.38 7.58
N SER A 75 -0.13 -6.63 7.18
CA SER A 75 -1.25 -7.56 7.12
C SER A 75 -1.80 -7.93 8.47
N ALA A 76 -1.07 -7.68 9.54
CA ALA A 76 -1.55 -7.93 10.89
C ALA A 76 -2.35 -6.75 11.43
N GLY A 77 -2.52 -5.69 10.66
CA GLY A 77 -3.25 -4.51 11.10
C GLY A 77 -2.42 -3.54 11.89
N LYS A 78 -1.09 -3.71 11.90
CA LYS A 78 -0.23 -2.85 12.69
C LYS A 78 0.42 -1.79 11.85
N VAL A 79 0.72 -0.67 12.48
CA VAL A 79 1.46 0.40 11.83
C VAL A 79 2.94 0.02 11.75
N SER A 80 3.65 0.76 10.93
CA SER A 80 5.05 0.49 10.65
C SER A 80 5.90 0.57 11.92
N ASP A 81 6.96 -0.22 11.95
CA ASP A 81 7.88 -0.24 13.09
C ASP A 81 9.11 0.58 12.88
N HIS A 82 9.08 1.63 12.10
CA HIS A 82 10.29 2.32 11.72
C HIS A 82 10.40 3.72 12.30
N GLY A 83 10.10 3.87 13.56
CA GLY A 83 10.31 5.16 14.20
C GLY A 83 9.24 6.20 13.90
N SER A 84 8.41 5.95 12.92
CA SER A 84 7.31 6.85 12.61
C SER A 84 5.97 6.28 13.00
N GLN A 85 5.98 5.21 13.79
CA GLN A 85 4.75 4.53 14.12
C GLN A 85 3.82 5.40 14.94
N ASP A 86 4.35 6.21 15.84
CA ASP A 86 3.50 7.10 16.62
C ASP A 86 2.85 8.15 15.74
N ARG A 87 3.61 8.70 14.82
CA ARG A 87 3.06 9.68 13.91
C ARG A 87 2.01 9.05 13.00
N GLN A 88 2.27 7.84 12.54
CA GLN A 88 1.33 7.14 11.68
C GLN A 88 0.01 6.90 12.43
N ARG A 89 0.11 6.46 13.67
CA ARG A 89 -1.08 6.22 14.48
C ARG A 89 -1.84 7.51 14.71
N ASP A 90 -1.15 8.59 15.05
CA ASP A 90 -1.79 9.87 15.30
C ASP A 90 -2.55 10.36 14.07
N LEU A 91 -1.96 10.20 12.90
CA LEU A 91 -2.61 10.62 11.66
C LEU A 91 -3.86 9.80 11.37
N LEU A 92 -3.79 8.49 11.61
CA LEU A 92 -4.94 7.63 11.40
C LEU A 92 -6.05 7.92 12.41
N GLU A 93 -5.67 8.14 13.66
CA GLU A 93 -6.67 8.46 14.68
C GLU A 93 -7.35 9.81 14.37
N ALA A 94 -6.60 10.74 13.83
CA ALA A 94 -7.17 12.02 13.42
C ALA A 94 -8.20 11.85 12.30
N GLU A 95 -8.12 10.78 11.54
CA GLU A 95 -9.08 10.47 10.49
C GLU A 95 -10.25 9.61 10.99
N GLY A 96 -10.26 9.27 12.27
CA GLY A 96 -11.33 8.47 12.83
C GLY A 96 -11.07 6.99 12.87
N VAL A 97 -9.86 6.54 12.52
CA VAL A 97 -9.51 5.13 12.59
C VAL A 97 -9.27 4.78 14.05
N GLU A 98 -9.89 3.71 14.50
CA GLU A 98 -9.79 3.29 15.89
C GLU A 98 -8.85 2.11 16.02
N PHE A 99 -8.03 2.12 17.06
CA PHE A 99 -7.08 1.06 17.33
C PHE A 99 -7.54 0.25 18.54
N GLU A 100 -7.30 -1.06 18.46
CA GLU A 100 -7.44 -1.92 19.62
C GLU A 100 -6.02 -2.34 19.99
N GLY A 101 -5.49 -1.73 21.04
CA GLY A 101 -4.08 -1.91 21.36
C GLY A 101 -3.26 -1.31 20.23
N GLU A 102 -2.47 -2.12 19.56
CA GLU A 102 -1.62 -1.66 18.48
C GLU A 102 -2.18 -1.96 17.10
N ARG A 103 -3.40 -2.46 17.02
CA ARG A 103 -3.94 -2.94 15.75
C ARG A 103 -5.18 -2.21 15.32
N VAL A 104 -5.34 -2.11 14.01
CA VAL A 104 -6.55 -1.62 13.37
C VAL A 104 -7.36 -2.83 12.94
N ASP A 105 -8.66 -2.79 13.14
CA ASP A 105 -9.54 -3.85 12.65
C ASP A 105 -9.74 -3.63 11.15
N ILE A 106 -9.08 -4.46 10.35
CA ILE A 106 -9.12 -4.33 8.90
C ILE A 106 -10.52 -4.62 8.35
N GLU A 107 -11.32 -5.41 9.05
CA GLU A 107 -12.67 -5.66 8.58
C GLU A 107 -13.53 -4.41 8.68
N ILE A 108 -13.25 -3.54 9.63
CA ILE A 108 -14.00 -2.31 9.81
C ILE A 108 -13.42 -1.18 8.98
N PHE A 109 -12.12 -1.00 9.03
CA PHE A 109 -11.46 0.17 8.44
C PHE A 109 -10.76 -0.11 7.12
N GLY A 110 -10.74 -1.36 6.67
CA GLY A 110 -10.07 -1.70 5.44
C GLY A 110 -10.76 -1.10 4.23
N TRP A 111 -9.96 -0.61 3.31
CA TRP A 111 -10.45 -0.01 2.08
C TRP A 111 -10.98 -1.09 1.14
N ILE A 112 -12.16 -0.86 0.63
CA ILE A 112 -12.77 -1.75 -0.36
C ILE A 112 -12.92 -0.94 -1.63
N PRO A 113 -11.98 -1.10 -2.58
CA PRO A 113 -12.05 -0.32 -3.82
C PRO A 113 -13.27 -0.72 -4.65
N ASP A 114 -13.76 0.22 -5.40
CA ASP A 114 -14.90 -0.02 -6.29
C ASP A 114 -14.56 -0.84 -7.51
#